data_29cc8df7c7bf01c3ac26c904dfe4ba3d
#
_entry.id   29cc8df7c7bf01c3ac26c904dfe4ba3d
#
_cell.length_a   1.000
_cell.length_b   1.000
_cell.length_c   1.000
_cell.angle_alpha   90.00
_cell.angle_beta   90.00
_cell.angle_gamma   90.00
#
_symmetry.space_group_name_H-M   'P 1'
#
loop_
_entity.id
_entity.type
_entity.pdbx_description
1 polymer ?
#
loop_
_entity_poly.entity_id
_entity_poly.type
_entity_poly.pdbx_seq_one_letter_code
_entity_poly.pdbx_strand_id
1 'polypeptide(L)'
;DDEVFFIAAKKDIRAVMSELRKLDKPFKRIMIAGGGNIGKRLAEALEDDYQVKLLECDPERSELLSHELNRTIVLLGDSADEDLLLEENIDQMDVFCAVTNDDEANILSSMLAKQLGAGKVMSLVNRHAYVDLIEQQATIDVAISPQQVTIGALLTHVRRGDVVAVHSLRRGVAEAIEAVAHGDART
;
A
#
# COMPACT_ATOMS: atom_id res chain seq x y z
N ASP A 1 -13.80 -14.52 -15.44
CA ASP A 1 -13.64 -14.19 -14.01
C ASP A 1 -14.40 -12.90 -13.75
N ASP A 2 -15.39 -12.95 -12.86
CA ASP A 2 -16.17 -11.77 -12.49
C ASP A 2 -15.53 -11.12 -11.26
N GLU A 3 -15.35 -9.81 -11.31
CA GLU A 3 -14.86 -9.01 -10.20
C GLU A 3 -16.05 -8.38 -9.47
N VAL A 4 -16.16 -8.61 -8.16
CA VAL A 4 -17.27 -8.14 -7.34
C VAL A 4 -16.76 -7.17 -6.30
N PHE A 5 -17.38 -5.99 -6.21
CA PHE A 5 -17.06 -4.94 -5.25
C PHE A 5 -18.13 -4.89 -4.16
N PHE A 6 -17.69 -4.82 -2.90
CA PHE A 6 -18.58 -4.66 -1.76
C PHE A 6 -18.29 -3.33 -1.06
N ILE A 7 -19.34 -2.62 -0.72
CA ILE A 7 -19.27 -1.38 0.07
C ILE A 7 -20.01 -1.62 1.37
N ALA A 8 -19.33 -1.45 2.49
CA ALA A 8 -19.91 -1.57 3.83
C ALA A 8 -19.22 -0.61 4.79
N ALA A 9 -19.85 -0.29 5.91
CA ALA A 9 -19.22 0.47 6.96
C ALA A 9 -17.97 -0.26 7.49
N LYS A 10 -16.92 0.47 7.86
CA LYS A 10 -15.63 -0.10 8.31
C LYS A 10 -15.80 -1.16 9.42
N LYS A 11 -16.76 -0.95 10.33
CA LYS A 11 -17.09 -1.89 11.42
C LYS A 11 -17.73 -3.20 10.94
N ASP A 12 -18.44 -3.17 9.80
CA ASP A 12 -19.26 -4.28 9.30
C ASP A 12 -18.56 -5.05 8.16
N ILE A 13 -17.50 -4.49 7.56
CA ILE A 13 -16.82 -5.10 6.41
C ILE A 13 -16.28 -6.50 6.72
N ARG A 14 -15.81 -6.73 7.96
CA ARG A 14 -15.34 -8.06 8.38
C ARG A 14 -16.47 -9.10 8.41
N ALA A 15 -17.67 -8.70 8.81
CA ALA A 15 -18.84 -9.59 8.80
C ALA A 15 -19.21 -9.97 7.35
N VAL A 16 -19.23 -8.99 6.45
CA VAL A 16 -19.47 -9.23 5.02
C VAL A 16 -18.41 -10.17 4.43
N MET A 17 -17.14 -9.95 4.72
CA MET A 17 -16.05 -10.80 4.23
C MET A 17 -16.11 -12.22 4.82
N SER A 18 -16.55 -12.38 6.07
CA SER A 18 -16.70 -13.71 6.70
C SER A 18 -17.78 -14.55 6.03
N GLU A 19 -18.90 -13.95 5.64
CA GLU A 19 -19.96 -14.62 4.89
C GLU A 19 -19.49 -15.12 3.52
N LEU A 20 -18.53 -14.39 2.90
CA LEU A 20 -17.93 -14.78 1.62
C LEU A 20 -16.80 -15.81 1.76
N ARG A 21 -16.49 -16.27 2.99
CA ARG A 21 -15.42 -17.21 3.30
C ARG A 21 -14.03 -16.77 2.81
N LYS A 22 -13.81 -15.47 2.65
CA LYS A 22 -12.52 -14.86 2.28
C LYS A 22 -11.99 -13.97 3.41
N LEU A 23 -11.90 -14.51 4.64
CA LEU A 23 -11.14 -13.86 5.70
C LEU A 23 -9.66 -14.15 5.45
N ASP A 24 -8.96 -13.17 4.90
CA ASP A 24 -7.51 -13.15 4.99
C ASP A 24 -7.11 -13.02 6.47
N LYS A 25 -6.05 -13.72 6.86
CA LYS A 25 -5.49 -13.55 8.20
C LYS A 25 -5.17 -12.06 8.39
N PRO A 26 -5.42 -11.49 9.58
CA PRO A 26 -5.07 -10.09 9.82
C PRO A 26 -3.56 -9.92 9.65
N PHE A 27 -3.17 -8.96 8.83
CA PHE A 27 -1.76 -8.60 8.66
C PHE A 27 -1.18 -8.15 9.99
N LYS A 28 0.05 -8.54 10.28
CA LYS A 28 0.76 -8.17 11.50
C LYS A 28 2.18 -7.69 11.23
N ARG A 29 2.82 -8.22 10.20
CA ARG A 29 4.24 -7.98 9.88
C ARG A 29 4.35 -7.29 8.53
N ILE A 30 4.96 -6.13 8.53
CA ILE A 30 5.09 -5.27 7.36
C ILE A 30 6.56 -4.92 7.17
N MET A 31 7.05 -5.10 5.94
CA MET A 31 8.36 -4.62 5.53
C MET A 31 8.18 -3.47 4.53
N ILE A 32 8.85 -2.37 4.79
CA ILE A 32 8.84 -1.17 3.95
C ILE A 32 10.23 -1.01 3.34
N ALA A 33 10.33 -0.88 2.03
CA ALA A 33 11.56 -0.57 1.32
C ALA A 33 11.57 0.90 0.89
N GLY A 34 12.54 1.64 1.42
CA GLY A 34 12.74 3.07 1.21
C GLY A 34 12.32 3.92 2.40
N GLY A 35 13.30 4.55 3.06
CA GLY A 35 13.14 5.43 4.23
C GLY A 35 12.96 6.91 3.88
N GLY A 36 12.52 7.22 2.65
CA GLY A 36 12.17 8.57 2.24
C GLY A 36 10.95 9.13 2.98
N ASN A 37 10.42 10.26 2.53
CA ASN A 37 9.28 10.90 3.18
C ASN A 37 8.03 10.02 3.26
N ILE A 38 7.78 9.21 2.23
CA ILE A 38 6.63 8.30 2.19
C ILE A 38 6.85 7.14 3.15
N GLY A 39 8.00 6.46 3.06
CA GLY A 39 8.29 5.30 3.88
C GLY A 39 8.35 5.63 5.38
N LYS A 40 8.98 6.75 5.74
CA LYS A 40 8.99 7.23 7.12
C LYS A 40 7.58 7.44 7.66
N ARG A 41 6.75 8.22 6.96
CA ARG A 41 5.36 8.50 7.38
C ARG A 41 4.50 7.25 7.43
N LEU A 42 4.74 6.30 6.52
CA LEU A 42 4.06 5.02 6.52
C LEU A 42 4.45 4.20 7.75
N ALA A 43 5.74 4.13 8.08
CA ALA A 43 6.24 3.47 9.28
C ALA A 43 5.65 4.09 10.55
N GLU A 44 5.70 5.43 10.70
CA GLU A 44 5.09 6.17 11.83
C GLU A 44 3.60 5.86 11.99
N ALA A 45 2.86 5.75 10.89
CA ALA A 45 1.42 5.48 10.94
C ALA A 45 1.07 4.03 11.29
N LEU A 46 2.01 3.10 11.11
CA LEU A 46 1.77 1.67 11.27
C LEU A 46 2.43 1.07 12.53
N GLU A 47 3.48 1.66 13.06
CA GLU A 47 4.33 1.04 14.08
C GLU A 47 3.64 0.79 15.43
N ASP A 48 2.54 1.46 15.73
CA ASP A 48 1.78 1.23 16.95
C ASP A 48 0.91 -0.04 16.88
N ASP A 49 0.41 -0.38 15.69
CA ASP A 49 -0.52 -1.49 15.48
C ASP A 49 0.13 -2.72 14.84
N TYR A 50 1.29 -2.56 14.19
CA TYR A 50 1.97 -3.58 13.40
C TYR A 50 3.45 -3.72 13.77
N GLN A 51 4.03 -4.87 13.47
CA GLN A 51 5.48 -5.07 13.50
C GLN A 51 6.05 -4.58 12.18
N VAL A 52 6.75 -3.46 12.21
CA VAL A 52 7.28 -2.80 11.01
C VAL A 52 8.79 -2.96 10.94
N LYS A 53 9.30 -3.37 9.79
CA LYS A 53 10.69 -3.29 9.39
C LYS A 53 10.81 -2.30 8.24
N LEU A 54 11.83 -1.44 8.27
CA LEU A 54 12.08 -0.45 7.23
C LEU A 54 13.52 -0.61 6.72
N LEU A 55 13.65 -0.90 5.42
CA LEU A 55 14.92 -0.98 4.70
C LEU A 55 15.28 0.37 4.11
N GLU A 56 16.52 0.84 4.40
CA GLU A 56 17.09 2.06 3.83
C GLU A 56 18.55 1.81 3.42
N CYS A 57 18.88 2.18 2.19
CA CYS A 57 20.23 1.96 1.65
C CYS A 57 21.23 3.05 2.01
N ASP A 58 20.77 4.24 2.36
CA ASP A 58 21.63 5.34 2.80
C ASP A 58 21.93 5.22 4.31
N PRO A 59 23.24 5.11 4.70
CA PRO A 59 23.60 4.92 6.11
C PRO A 59 23.21 6.10 7.01
N GLU A 60 23.39 7.35 6.54
CA GLU A 60 23.06 8.53 7.34
C GLU A 60 21.55 8.62 7.54
N ARG A 61 20.79 8.31 6.51
CA ARG A 61 19.33 8.28 6.56
C ARG A 61 18.82 7.16 7.46
N SER A 62 19.41 5.97 7.37
CA SER A 62 19.07 4.83 8.21
C SER A 62 19.30 5.14 9.69
N GLU A 63 20.45 5.75 10.03
CA GLU A 63 20.75 6.18 11.39
C GLU A 63 19.75 7.21 11.90
N LEU A 64 19.43 8.22 11.09
CA LEU A 64 18.44 9.24 11.45
C LEU A 64 17.06 8.60 11.74
N LEU A 65 16.59 7.71 10.86
CA LEU A 65 15.31 7.02 11.02
C LEU A 65 15.27 6.15 12.26
N SER A 66 16.38 5.50 12.63
CA SER A 66 16.46 4.69 13.84
C SER A 66 16.29 5.50 15.13
N HIS A 67 16.59 6.81 15.09
CA HIS A 67 16.34 7.73 16.19
C HIS A 67 14.94 8.34 16.18
N GLU A 68 14.34 8.49 15.01
CA GLU A 68 13.04 9.14 14.85
C GLU A 68 11.84 8.19 15.02
N LEU A 69 11.99 6.93 14.62
CA LEU A 69 10.97 5.90 14.74
C LEU A 69 11.05 5.19 16.09
N ASN A 70 9.90 4.88 16.70
CA ASN A 70 9.87 4.38 18.07
C ASN A 70 9.83 2.85 18.17
N ARG A 71 9.13 2.18 17.24
CA ARG A 71 8.88 0.73 17.27
C ARG A 71 9.29 0.03 15.99
N THR A 72 9.57 0.78 14.93
CA THR A 72 10.01 0.26 13.65
C THR A 72 11.47 -0.19 13.75
N ILE A 73 11.76 -1.38 13.26
CA ILE A 73 13.14 -1.87 13.13
C ILE A 73 13.69 -1.30 11.82
N VAL A 74 14.66 -0.41 11.91
CA VAL A 74 15.34 0.16 10.74
C VAL A 74 16.54 -0.71 10.39
N LEU A 75 16.61 -1.11 9.12
CA LEU A 75 17.65 -1.97 8.57
C LEU A 75 18.40 -1.21 7.49
N LEU A 76 19.72 -1.19 7.60
CA LEU A 76 20.59 -0.64 6.55
C LEU A 76 20.82 -1.69 5.47
N GLY A 77 20.40 -1.44 4.25
CA GLY A 77 20.66 -2.33 3.12
C GLY A 77 19.82 -2.03 1.89
N ASP A 78 20.13 -2.76 0.82
CA ASP A 78 19.42 -2.66 -0.45
C ASP A 78 18.19 -3.60 -0.43
N SER A 79 17.05 -3.08 -0.82
CA SER A 79 15.81 -3.85 -0.93
C SER A 79 15.80 -4.88 -2.08
N ALA A 80 16.79 -4.84 -2.95
CA ALA A 80 17.03 -5.84 -4.00
C ALA A 80 18.08 -6.90 -3.60
N ASP A 81 18.59 -6.85 -2.37
CA ASP A 81 19.52 -7.86 -1.85
C ASP A 81 18.72 -9.07 -1.33
N GLU A 82 18.83 -10.18 -2.05
CA GLU A 82 18.14 -11.44 -1.75
C GLU A 82 18.56 -12.01 -0.40
N ASP A 83 19.86 -12.00 -0.09
CA ASP A 83 20.39 -12.56 1.14
C ASP A 83 19.87 -11.78 2.35
N LEU A 84 19.86 -10.46 2.28
CA LEU A 84 19.31 -9.59 3.32
C LEU A 84 17.81 -9.84 3.53
N LEU A 85 17.04 -9.94 2.45
CA LEU A 85 15.60 -10.22 2.57
C LEU A 85 15.32 -11.57 3.22
N LEU A 86 16.12 -12.61 2.90
CA LEU A 86 15.99 -13.93 3.52
C LEU A 86 16.42 -13.92 4.99
N GLU A 87 17.52 -13.26 5.36
CA GLU A 87 17.97 -13.07 6.74
C GLU A 87 16.89 -12.39 7.60
N GLU A 88 16.17 -11.43 7.01
CA GLU A 88 15.11 -10.68 7.65
C GLU A 88 13.74 -11.38 7.59
N ASN A 89 13.70 -12.65 7.15
CA ASN A 89 12.51 -13.50 7.08
C ASN A 89 11.39 -12.90 6.24
N ILE A 90 11.70 -12.52 5.00
CA ILE A 90 10.73 -11.96 4.05
C ILE A 90 9.53 -12.89 3.81
N ASP A 91 9.74 -14.20 3.85
CA ASP A 91 8.70 -15.24 3.71
C ASP A 91 7.64 -15.22 4.83
N GLN A 92 7.97 -14.59 5.95
CA GLN A 92 7.07 -14.41 7.06
C GLN A 92 6.39 -13.03 7.08
N MET A 93 6.74 -12.13 6.17
CA MET A 93 6.10 -10.82 6.06
C MET A 93 4.74 -10.94 5.40
N ASP A 94 3.71 -10.40 6.07
CA ASP A 94 2.36 -10.38 5.53
C ASP A 94 2.25 -9.39 4.38
N VAL A 95 3.01 -8.27 4.46
CA VAL A 95 3.04 -7.22 3.43
C VAL A 95 4.47 -6.71 3.22
N PHE A 96 4.86 -6.55 1.95
CA PHE A 96 6.05 -5.82 1.54
C PHE A 96 5.63 -4.59 0.73
N CYS A 97 6.12 -3.40 1.10
CA CYS A 97 5.80 -2.13 0.45
C CYS A 97 7.07 -1.47 -0.07
N ALA A 98 7.27 -1.40 -1.39
CA ALA A 98 8.35 -0.65 -2.00
C ALA A 98 7.89 0.79 -2.31
N VAL A 99 8.52 1.76 -1.63
CA VAL A 99 8.12 3.18 -1.67
C VAL A 99 9.32 4.13 -1.82
N THR A 100 10.35 3.67 -2.53
CA THR A 100 11.49 4.52 -2.88
C THR A 100 11.10 5.54 -3.94
N ASN A 101 12.03 6.38 -4.36
CA ASN A 101 11.85 7.34 -5.45
C ASN A 101 12.17 6.76 -6.84
N ASP A 102 12.56 5.51 -6.92
CA ASP A 102 12.93 4.80 -8.15
C ASP A 102 11.90 3.72 -8.47
N ASP A 103 11.17 3.90 -9.58
CA ASP A 103 10.10 2.98 -10.00
C ASP A 103 10.64 1.59 -10.32
N GLU A 104 11.81 1.52 -10.97
CA GLU A 104 12.45 0.27 -11.36
C GLU A 104 12.89 -0.53 -10.12
N ALA A 105 13.51 0.14 -9.15
CA ALA A 105 13.89 -0.46 -7.88
C ALA A 105 12.65 -0.95 -7.10
N ASN A 106 11.57 -0.17 -7.07
CA ASN A 106 10.33 -0.54 -6.41
C ASN A 106 9.71 -1.79 -7.05
N ILE A 107 9.67 -1.86 -8.38
CA ILE A 107 9.11 -2.99 -9.12
C ILE A 107 9.95 -4.25 -8.88
N LEU A 108 11.27 -4.15 -9.08
CA LEU A 108 12.16 -5.31 -8.97
C LEU A 108 12.22 -5.86 -7.54
N SER A 109 12.33 -5.00 -6.53
CA SER A 109 12.33 -5.44 -5.13
C SER A 109 10.97 -6.06 -4.73
N SER A 110 9.84 -5.52 -5.22
CA SER A 110 8.52 -6.11 -4.99
C SER A 110 8.38 -7.49 -5.64
N MET A 111 8.88 -7.66 -6.86
CA MET A 111 8.88 -8.95 -7.54
C MET A 111 9.76 -9.97 -6.82
N LEU A 112 10.95 -9.57 -6.37
CA LEU A 112 11.85 -10.40 -5.59
C LEU A 112 11.21 -10.81 -4.26
N ALA A 113 10.67 -9.86 -3.50
CA ALA A 113 9.97 -10.14 -2.25
C ALA A 113 8.81 -11.14 -2.44
N LYS A 114 8.05 -11.00 -3.53
CA LYS A 114 6.97 -11.95 -3.87
C LYS A 114 7.50 -13.34 -4.18
N GLN A 115 8.59 -13.44 -4.93
CA GLN A 115 9.25 -14.70 -5.26
C GLN A 115 9.80 -15.39 -4.02
N LEU A 116 10.32 -14.63 -3.06
CA LEU A 116 10.85 -15.12 -1.79
C LEU A 116 9.77 -15.46 -0.76
N GLY A 117 8.49 -15.25 -1.06
CA GLY A 117 7.37 -15.72 -0.24
C GLY A 117 6.63 -14.65 0.56
N ALA A 118 6.88 -13.37 0.36
CA ALA A 118 6.07 -12.31 0.97
C ALA A 118 4.57 -12.49 0.63
N GLY A 119 3.70 -12.27 1.61
CA GLY A 119 2.26 -12.52 1.47
C GLY A 119 1.61 -11.63 0.41
N LYS A 120 1.66 -10.31 0.60
CA LYS A 120 1.25 -9.30 -0.38
C LYS A 120 2.39 -8.35 -0.69
N VAL A 121 2.49 -7.93 -1.95
CA VAL A 121 3.49 -6.94 -2.36
C VAL A 121 2.82 -5.73 -2.97
N MET A 122 3.29 -4.56 -2.54
CA MET A 122 2.79 -3.26 -2.98
C MET A 122 3.96 -2.44 -3.51
N SER A 123 3.80 -1.82 -4.66
CA SER A 123 4.84 -1.00 -5.28
C SER A 123 4.31 0.40 -5.60
N LEU A 124 5.06 1.42 -5.18
CA LEU A 124 4.83 2.79 -5.60
C LEU A 124 5.40 2.97 -7.00
N VAL A 125 4.58 3.45 -7.94
CA VAL A 125 4.95 3.60 -9.36
C VAL A 125 4.47 4.96 -9.86
N ASN A 126 5.39 5.81 -10.25
CA ASN A 126 5.11 7.15 -10.74
C ASN A 126 4.77 7.15 -12.25
N ARG A 127 5.44 6.28 -13.02
CA ARG A 127 5.25 6.20 -14.48
C ARG A 127 4.05 5.35 -14.83
N HIS A 128 3.06 5.97 -15.46
CA HIS A 128 1.80 5.31 -15.82
C HIS A 128 2.01 4.07 -16.73
N ALA A 129 2.98 4.13 -17.63
CA ALA A 129 3.30 2.99 -18.50
C ALA A 129 3.71 1.73 -17.73
N TYR A 130 4.37 1.87 -16.58
CA TYR A 130 4.76 0.73 -15.75
C TYR A 130 3.58 0.13 -14.98
N VAL A 131 2.61 0.95 -14.58
CA VAL A 131 1.39 0.46 -13.93
C VAL A 131 0.67 -0.53 -14.84
N ASP A 132 0.52 -0.18 -16.12
CA ASP A 132 -0.14 -1.05 -17.11
C ASP A 132 0.60 -2.39 -17.31
N LEU A 133 1.94 -2.34 -17.32
CA LEU A 133 2.76 -3.53 -17.48
C LEU A 133 2.64 -4.48 -16.27
N ILE A 134 2.70 -3.93 -15.06
CA ILE A 134 2.65 -4.70 -13.81
C ILE A 134 1.31 -5.41 -13.66
N GLU A 135 0.20 -4.72 -13.94
CA GLU A 135 -1.13 -5.29 -13.78
C GLU A 135 -1.42 -6.41 -14.79
N GLN A 136 -0.82 -6.36 -15.97
CA GLN A 136 -0.94 -7.46 -16.94
C GLN A 136 -0.25 -8.75 -16.48
N GLN A 137 0.82 -8.63 -15.70
CA GLN A 137 1.62 -9.76 -15.26
C GLN A 137 1.18 -10.36 -13.92
N ALA A 138 0.30 -9.68 -13.17
CA ALA A 138 -0.21 -10.08 -11.84
C ALA A 138 0.87 -10.48 -10.83
N THR A 139 2.10 -10.00 -11.00
CA THR A 139 3.25 -10.34 -10.13
C THR A 139 3.27 -9.46 -8.89
N ILE A 140 2.74 -8.23 -8.98
CA ILE A 140 2.60 -7.29 -7.88
C ILE A 140 1.12 -7.18 -7.55
N ASP A 141 0.77 -7.37 -6.28
CA ASP A 141 -0.63 -7.40 -5.86
C ASP A 141 -1.29 -6.01 -5.94
N VAL A 142 -0.52 -4.94 -5.65
CA VAL A 142 -1.03 -3.56 -5.69
C VAL A 142 0.02 -2.61 -6.24
N ALA A 143 -0.29 -1.94 -7.36
CA ALA A 143 0.48 -0.80 -7.85
C ALA A 143 -0.15 0.52 -7.36
N ILE A 144 0.62 1.36 -6.67
CA ILE A 144 0.17 2.64 -6.12
C ILE A 144 0.72 3.76 -6.98
N SER A 145 -0.16 4.51 -7.63
CA SER A 145 0.19 5.72 -8.36
C SER A 145 -0.08 6.96 -7.49
N PRO A 146 0.95 7.71 -7.06
CA PRO A 146 0.76 8.94 -6.29
C PRO A 146 -0.11 9.98 -7.02
N GLN A 147 -0.01 10.03 -8.34
CA GLN A 147 -0.81 10.91 -9.16
C GLN A 147 -2.30 10.56 -9.06
N GLN A 148 -2.67 9.29 -9.17
CA GLN A 148 -4.07 8.86 -9.07
C GLN A 148 -4.63 9.10 -7.67
N VAL A 149 -3.84 8.83 -6.63
CA VAL A 149 -4.23 9.09 -5.24
C VAL A 149 -4.47 10.59 -5.02
N THR A 150 -3.59 11.44 -5.55
CA THR A 150 -3.72 12.90 -5.45
C THR A 150 -4.94 13.42 -6.20
N ILE A 151 -5.18 12.93 -7.43
CA ILE A 151 -6.38 13.29 -8.21
C ILE A 151 -7.64 12.89 -7.46
N GLY A 152 -7.69 11.67 -6.92
CA GLY A 152 -8.82 11.21 -6.11
C GLY A 152 -9.09 12.11 -4.90
N ALA A 153 -8.04 12.49 -4.17
CA ALA A 153 -8.16 13.39 -3.03
C ALA A 153 -8.62 14.80 -3.43
N LEU A 154 -8.11 15.36 -4.54
CA LEU A 154 -8.54 16.66 -5.04
C LEU A 154 -9.99 16.65 -5.52
N LEU A 155 -10.43 15.61 -6.19
CA LEU A 155 -11.80 15.49 -6.68
C LEU A 155 -12.84 15.55 -5.56
N THR A 156 -12.51 15.08 -4.35
CA THR A 156 -13.41 15.23 -3.18
C THR A 156 -13.68 16.68 -2.84
N HIS A 157 -12.70 17.57 -3.03
CA HIS A 157 -12.81 19.00 -2.72
C HIS A 157 -13.44 19.84 -3.84
N VAL A 158 -13.34 19.37 -5.10
CA VAL A 158 -13.84 20.09 -6.28
C VAL A 158 -15.30 19.76 -6.61
N ARG A 159 -15.74 18.55 -6.28
CA ARG A 159 -17.11 18.11 -6.54
C ARG A 159 -18.09 18.87 -5.64
N ARG A 160 -19.16 19.39 -6.24
CA ARG A 160 -20.24 20.05 -5.51
C ARG A 160 -21.07 18.99 -4.78
N GLY A 161 -21.30 19.20 -3.49
CA GLY A 161 -22.04 18.30 -2.60
C GLY A 161 -21.16 17.82 -1.47
N ASP A 162 -21.75 17.20 -0.46
CA ASP A 162 -21.04 16.69 0.71
C ASP A 162 -20.40 15.32 0.40
N VAL A 163 -19.46 15.33 -0.54
CA VAL A 163 -18.68 14.15 -0.90
C VAL A 163 -17.59 13.94 0.14
N VAL A 164 -17.64 12.81 0.83
CA VAL A 164 -16.68 12.42 1.87
C VAL A 164 -15.46 11.72 1.27
N ALA A 165 -15.70 10.82 0.31
CA ALA A 165 -14.64 10.08 -0.37
C ALA A 165 -15.02 9.71 -1.81
N VAL A 166 -14.02 9.57 -2.66
CA VAL A 166 -14.17 9.08 -4.02
C VAL A 166 -13.14 7.98 -4.23
N HIS A 167 -13.60 6.79 -4.56
CA HIS A 167 -12.76 5.65 -4.87
C HIS A 167 -12.89 5.29 -6.36
N SER A 168 -11.81 5.40 -7.09
CA SER A 168 -11.76 4.95 -8.48
C SER A 168 -11.74 3.43 -8.50
N LEU A 169 -12.66 2.84 -9.25
CA LEU A 169 -12.73 1.41 -9.51
C LEU A 169 -12.32 1.15 -10.96
N ARG A 170 -11.54 0.09 -11.18
CA ARG A 170 -11.06 -0.26 -12.53
C ARG A 170 -10.53 0.95 -13.31
N ARG A 171 -9.61 1.73 -12.70
CA ARG A 171 -8.91 2.85 -13.34
C ARG A 171 -9.83 3.94 -13.93
N GLY A 172 -10.89 4.27 -13.22
CA GLY A 172 -11.81 5.33 -13.66
C GLY A 172 -12.89 4.86 -14.63
N VAL A 173 -13.00 3.57 -14.93
CA VAL A 173 -14.14 3.01 -15.65
C VAL A 173 -15.42 3.15 -14.81
N ALA A 174 -15.29 3.05 -13.49
CA ALA A 174 -16.34 3.30 -12.52
C ALA A 174 -15.77 4.02 -11.28
N GLU A 175 -16.62 4.68 -10.52
CA GLU A 175 -16.26 5.35 -9.26
C GLU A 175 -17.27 4.97 -8.18
N ALA A 176 -16.78 4.69 -6.98
CA ALA A 176 -17.59 4.65 -5.77
C ALA A 176 -17.50 6.00 -5.06
N ILE A 177 -18.61 6.64 -4.83
CA ILE A 177 -18.70 7.96 -4.18
C ILE A 177 -19.39 7.77 -2.84
N GLU A 178 -18.72 8.16 -1.77
CA GLU A 178 -19.33 8.29 -0.45
C GLU A 178 -19.76 9.75 -0.26
N ALA A 179 -21.04 9.97 0.01
CA ALA A 179 -21.60 11.29 0.22
C ALA A 179 -22.57 11.30 1.41
N VAL A 180 -22.68 12.44 2.08
CA VAL A 180 -23.68 12.66 3.14
C VAL A 180 -24.99 13.07 2.51
N ALA A 181 -26.06 12.29 2.75
CA ALA A 181 -27.41 12.63 2.32
C ALA A 181 -28.06 13.57 3.36
N HIS A 182 -28.51 14.74 2.90
CA HIS A 182 -29.29 15.66 3.71
C HIS A 182 -30.79 15.43 3.50
N GLY A 183 -31.62 15.72 4.52
CA GLY A 183 -33.05 15.45 4.51
C GLY A 183 -33.86 16.23 3.46
N ASP A 184 -33.25 17.22 2.80
CA ASP A 184 -33.81 18.04 1.71
C ASP A 184 -33.28 17.63 0.33
N ALA A 185 -32.42 16.61 0.27
CA ALA A 185 -31.93 16.08 -1.00
C ALA A 185 -33.08 15.48 -1.82
N ARG A 186 -33.35 16.06 -2.99
CA ARG A 186 -34.29 15.49 -3.96
C ARG A 186 -33.58 14.35 -4.70
N THR A 187 -34.15 13.16 -4.64
CA THR A 187 -33.79 12.01 -5.50
C THR A 187 -34.19 12.26 -6.94
#